data_6907bc31b4abc0c256a2243523e5dbc3
#
_entry.id   6907bc31b4abc0c256a2243523e5dbc3
#
_cell.length_a   1.000
_cell.length_b   1.000
_cell.length_c   1.000
_cell.angle_alpha   90.00
_cell.angle_beta   90.00
_cell.angle_gamma   90.00
#
_symmetry.space_group_name_H-M   'P 1'
#
loop_
_entity.id
_entity.type
_entity.pdbx_description
1 polymer ?
#
loop_
_entity_poly.entity_id
_entity_poly.type
_entity_poly.pdbx_seq_one_letter_code
_entity_poly.pdbx_strand_id
1 'polypeptide(L)'
;MPLRANRFGLSVALATPFAEDRSIDLPRLVAHGLQSLADGCNSLTVFGTTGEGAMLGLDERNRALGALVGAGVDARTQLVVGIAASSVEDAIAQGRAALMLSCPSFLLAPPFYFKTPGDEGLFDWFSAVLTGLGSQASNVILYHIPQVTAVGLSVALVDRLKKAFPSR
;
A
#
# COMPACT_ATOMS: atom_id res chain seq x y z
N MET A 1 25.96 12.33 -15.30
CA MET A 1 25.45 12.84 -14.01
C MET A 1 24.91 11.63 -13.26
N PRO A 2 25.46 11.21 -12.11
CA PRO A 2 24.96 10.04 -11.44
C PRO A 2 23.54 10.31 -10.95
N LEU A 3 22.60 9.48 -11.36
CA LEU A 3 21.22 9.48 -10.88
C LEU A 3 21.26 9.33 -9.35
N ARG A 4 20.65 10.28 -8.64
CA ARG A 4 20.58 10.24 -7.17
C ARG A 4 19.88 8.95 -6.75
N ALA A 5 20.58 8.12 -5.97
CA ALA A 5 20.20 6.79 -5.53
C ALA A 5 18.96 6.72 -4.59
N ASN A 6 18.09 7.74 -4.55
CA ASN A 6 16.96 7.82 -3.63
C ASN A 6 15.73 8.54 -4.21
N ARG A 7 15.44 8.38 -5.50
CA ARG A 7 14.17 8.87 -6.04
C ARG A 7 13.17 7.71 -6.07
N PHE A 8 11.98 7.93 -5.50
CA PHE A 8 10.85 7.00 -5.56
C PHE A 8 10.47 6.65 -7.02
N GLY A 9 10.72 7.56 -7.95
CA GLY A 9 10.43 7.38 -9.36
C GLY A 9 8.94 7.47 -9.70
N LEU A 10 8.56 6.88 -10.83
CA LEU A 10 7.17 6.79 -11.29
C LEU A 10 6.57 5.47 -10.80
N SER A 11 5.54 5.54 -9.96
CA SER A 11 4.76 4.38 -9.53
C SER A 11 3.37 4.45 -10.15
N VAL A 12 2.99 3.41 -10.90
CA VAL A 12 1.64 3.34 -11.47
C VAL A 12 0.65 2.85 -10.42
N ALA A 13 -0.49 3.55 -10.28
CA ALA A 13 -1.63 3.04 -9.52
C ALA A 13 -2.32 1.94 -10.35
N LEU A 14 -1.94 0.69 -10.11
CA LEU A 14 -2.35 -0.45 -10.91
C LEU A 14 -3.83 -0.78 -10.65
N ALA A 15 -4.61 -0.91 -11.72
CA ALA A 15 -5.98 -1.40 -11.64
C ALA A 15 -5.99 -2.91 -11.37
N THR A 16 -7.03 -3.38 -10.69
CA THR A 16 -7.25 -4.82 -10.47
C THR A 16 -8.29 -5.33 -11.47
N PRO A 17 -7.89 -6.09 -12.49
CA PRO A 17 -8.84 -6.66 -13.43
C PRO A 17 -9.60 -7.83 -12.80
N PHE A 18 -10.89 -7.94 -13.13
CA PHE A 18 -11.77 -9.03 -12.68
C PHE A 18 -12.24 -9.86 -13.85
N ALA A 19 -12.38 -11.16 -13.62
CA ALA A 19 -13.00 -12.10 -14.54
C ALA A 19 -14.54 -12.01 -14.45
N GLU A 20 -15.25 -12.74 -15.33
CA GLU A 20 -16.73 -12.74 -15.35
C GLU A 20 -17.35 -13.29 -14.07
N ASP A 21 -16.67 -14.21 -13.39
CA ASP A 21 -17.06 -14.76 -12.07
C ASP A 21 -16.73 -13.83 -10.90
N ARG A 22 -16.22 -12.62 -11.18
CA ARG A 22 -15.79 -11.58 -10.22
C ARG A 22 -14.52 -11.92 -9.43
N SER A 23 -13.84 -13.00 -9.72
CA SER A 23 -12.50 -13.24 -9.18
C SER A 23 -11.47 -12.31 -9.86
N ILE A 24 -10.32 -12.09 -9.19
CA ILE A 24 -9.24 -11.34 -9.83
C ILE A 24 -8.70 -12.13 -11.01
N ASP A 25 -8.67 -11.51 -12.20
CA ASP A 25 -8.01 -12.04 -13.39
C ASP A 25 -6.48 -11.92 -13.21
N LEU A 26 -5.89 -12.90 -12.54
CA LEU A 26 -4.46 -12.91 -12.23
C LEU A 26 -3.56 -12.84 -13.48
N PRO A 27 -3.83 -13.57 -14.57
CA PRO A 27 -3.05 -13.44 -15.80
C PRO A 27 -3.06 -12.01 -16.35
N ARG A 28 -4.22 -11.36 -16.39
CA ARG A 28 -4.35 -9.99 -16.87
C ARG A 28 -3.69 -8.98 -15.92
N LEU A 29 -3.80 -9.18 -14.61
CA LEU A 29 -3.12 -8.34 -13.60
C LEU A 29 -1.60 -8.39 -13.80
N VAL A 30 -1.04 -9.59 -13.95
CA VAL A 30 0.38 -9.80 -14.19
C VAL A 30 0.83 -9.15 -15.51
N ALA A 31 0.11 -9.40 -16.60
CA ALA A 31 0.42 -8.80 -17.90
C ALA A 31 0.42 -7.27 -17.84
N HIS A 32 -0.59 -6.66 -17.18
CA HIS A 32 -0.68 -5.22 -16.99
C HIS A 32 0.47 -4.68 -16.14
N GLY A 33 0.82 -5.36 -15.05
CA GLY A 33 1.95 -4.95 -14.20
C GLY A 33 3.27 -5.00 -14.94
N LEU A 34 3.59 -6.10 -15.62
CA LEU A 34 4.82 -6.25 -16.38
C LEU A 34 4.91 -5.24 -17.54
N GLN A 35 3.80 -5.00 -18.25
CA GLN A 35 3.75 -3.98 -19.30
C GLN A 35 4.03 -2.59 -18.75
N SER A 36 3.42 -2.21 -17.61
CA SER A 36 3.66 -0.91 -16.97
C SER A 36 5.13 -0.71 -16.59
N LEU A 37 5.80 -1.75 -16.08
CA LEU A 37 7.24 -1.70 -15.79
C LEU A 37 8.07 -1.58 -17.08
N ALA A 38 7.71 -2.31 -18.13
CA ALA A 38 8.38 -2.24 -19.44
C ALA A 38 8.23 -0.85 -20.08
N ASP A 39 7.09 -0.18 -19.87
CA ASP A 39 6.80 1.18 -20.36
C ASP A 39 7.50 2.27 -19.53
N GLY A 40 8.31 1.90 -18.52
CA GLY A 40 9.18 2.80 -17.79
C GLY A 40 8.70 3.19 -16.39
N CYS A 41 7.65 2.59 -15.86
CA CYS A 41 7.33 2.75 -14.44
C CYS A 41 8.42 2.08 -13.59
N ASN A 42 8.78 2.74 -12.48
CA ASN A 42 9.76 2.20 -11.52
C ASN A 42 9.13 1.18 -10.57
N SER A 43 7.82 1.34 -10.29
CA SER A 43 7.10 0.46 -9.38
C SER A 43 5.60 0.41 -9.69
N LEU A 44 4.93 -0.57 -9.12
CA LEU A 44 3.50 -0.79 -9.17
C LEU A 44 2.91 -0.51 -7.77
N THR A 45 2.00 0.46 -7.66
CA THR A 45 1.19 0.62 -6.45
C THR A 45 -0.08 -0.21 -6.61
N VAL A 46 -0.12 -1.36 -5.96
CA VAL A 46 -1.26 -2.29 -6.00
C VAL A 46 -2.20 -2.05 -4.82
N PHE A 47 -3.48 -2.33 -5.00
CA PHE A 47 -4.52 -2.22 -3.94
C PHE A 47 -4.67 -0.81 -3.35
N GLY A 48 -4.30 0.21 -4.10
CA GLY A 48 -4.74 1.57 -3.83
C GLY A 48 -6.20 1.77 -4.24
N THR A 49 -6.66 3.02 -4.31
CA THR A 49 -8.04 3.35 -4.72
C THR A 49 -8.34 2.86 -6.14
N THR A 50 -7.44 3.07 -7.10
CA THR A 50 -7.57 2.58 -8.48
C THR A 50 -7.63 1.06 -8.55
N GLY A 51 -6.90 0.38 -7.68
CA GLY A 51 -6.87 -1.09 -7.60
C GLY A 51 -7.95 -1.68 -6.69
N GLU A 52 -8.93 -0.88 -6.26
CA GLU A 52 -10.08 -1.29 -5.44
C GLU A 52 -9.69 -2.04 -4.15
N GLY A 53 -8.52 -1.71 -3.58
CA GLY A 53 -7.91 -2.47 -2.50
C GLY A 53 -8.76 -2.59 -1.23
N ALA A 54 -9.64 -1.63 -0.95
CA ALA A 54 -10.55 -1.70 0.20
C ALA A 54 -11.67 -2.75 0.02
N MET A 55 -11.90 -3.23 -1.21
CA MET A 55 -12.93 -4.20 -1.56
C MET A 55 -12.40 -5.64 -1.63
N LEU A 56 -11.07 -5.82 -1.56
CA LEU A 56 -10.42 -7.12 -1.71
C LEU A 56 -10.15 -7.78 -0.35
N GLY A 57 -10.55 -9.04 -0.24
CA GLY A 57 -10.24 -9.88 0.91
C GLY A 57 -8.73 -10.20 0.99
N LEU A 58 -8.27 -10.60 2.19
CA LEU A 58 -6.84 -10.87 2.42
C LEU A 58 -6.31 -11.99 1.50
N ASP A 59 -7.09 -13.06 1.29
CA ASP A 59 -6.69 -14.17 0.43
C ASP A 59 -6.58 -13.78 -1.04
N GLU A 60 -7.48 -12.91 -1.53
CA GLU A 60 -7.40 -12.39 -2.90
C GLU A 60 -6.15 -11.53 -3.09
N ARG A 61 -5.87 -10.66 -2.12
CA ARG A 61 -4.66 -9.84 -2.12
C ARG A 61 -3.40 -10.70 -2.11
N ASN A 62 -3.37 -11.77 -1.29
CA ASN A 62 -2.23 -12.69 -1.21
C ASN A 62 -2.00 -13.42 -2.55
N ARG A 63 -3.07 -13.90 -3.19
CA ARG A 63 -2.98 -14.54 -4.51
C ARG A 63 -2.46 -13.57 -5.58
N ALA A 64 -2.95 -12.34 -5.58
CA ALA A 64 -2.54 -11.31 -6.54
C ALA A 64 -1.07 -10.90 -6.35
N LEU A 65 -0.63 -10.68 -5.10
CA LEU A 65 0.80 -10.40 -4.79
C LEU A 65 1.68 -11.58 -5.18
N GLY A 66 1.28 -12.81 -4.82
CA GLY A 66 2.02 -14.02 -5.17
C GLY A 66 2.16 -14.20 -6.68
N ALA A 67 1.11 -13.87 -7.46
CA ALA A 67 1.15 -13.94 -8.91
C ALA A 67 2.13 -12.92 -9.52
N LEU A 68 2.13 -11.67 -9.04
CA LEU A 68 3.07 -10.64 -9.51
C LEU A 68 4.51 -11.01 -9.19
N VAL A 69 4.80 -11.42 -7.95
CA VAL A 69 6.15 -11.83 -7.53
C VAL A 69 6.58 -13.10 -8.27
N GLY A 70 5.70 -14.08 -8.42
CA GLY A 70 5.97 -15.31 -9.18
C GLY A 70 6.25 -15.07 -10.66
N ALA A 71 5.75 -13.97 -11.23
CA ALA A 71 6.04 -13.54 -12.60
C ALA A 71 7.33 -12.70 -12.73
N GLY A 72 8.06 -12.49 -11.64
CA GLY A 72 9.35 -11.82 -11.66
C GLY A 72 9.34 -10.35 -11.24
N VAL A 73 8.21 -9.81 -10.75
CA VAL A 73 8.19 -8.46 -10.16
C VAL A 73 8.99 -8.48 -8.86
N ASP A 74 10.02 -7.63 -8.76
CA ASP A 74 10.81 -7.51 -7.53
C ASP A 74 10.00 -6.81 -6.44
N ALA A 75 9.58 -7.59 -5.44
CA ALA A 75 8.77 -7.09 -4.34
C ALA A 75 9.47 -6.00 -3.52
N ARG A 76 10.80 -5.99 -3.45
CA ARG A 76 11.56 -5.01 -2.65
C ARG A 76 11.58 -3.63 -3.28
N THR A 77 11.66 -3.57 -4.61
CA THR A 77 11.94 -2.33 -5.33
C THR A 77 10.82 -1.92 -6.28
N GLN A 78 9.98 -2.87 -6.72
CA GLN A 78 8.97 -2.63 -7.73
C GLN A 78 7.52 -2.74 -7.22
N LEU A 79 7.30 -3.04 -5.93
CA LEU A 79 5.96 -3.06 -5.34
C LEU A 79 5.79 -2.03 -4.23
N VAL A 80 4.66 -1.34 -4.26
CA VAL A 80 4.10 -0.57 -3.15
C VAL A 80 2.70 -1.13 -2.88
N VAL A 81 2.46 -1.63 -1.68
CA VAL A 81 1.20 -2.29 -1.34
C VAL A 81 0.28 -1.34 -0.59
N GLY A 82 -0.89 -1.07 -1.15
CA GLY A 82 -1.94 -0.30 -0.48
C GLY A 82 -2.48 -1.07 0.73
N ILE A 83 -2.53 -0.41 1.88
CA ILE A 83 -3.23 -0.89 3.08
C ILE A 83 -4.45 -0.02 3.28
N ALA A 84 -5.63 -0.62 3.22
CA ALA A 84 -6.92 0.05 3.36
C ALA A 84 -7.83 -0.78 4.26
N ALA A 85 -7.75 -0.52 5.55
CA ALA A 85 -8.56 -1.18 6.58
C ALA A 85 -8.92 -0.19 7.68
N SER A 86 -10.05 -0.40 8.36
CA SER A 86 -10.44 0.43 9.50
C SER A 86 -9.94 -0.14 10.83
N SER A 87 -9.84 -1.48 10.95
CA SER A 87 -9.26 -2.10 12.14
C SER A 87 -7.73 -2.11 12.08
N VAL A 88 -7.09 -1.98 13.23
CA VAL A 88 -5.63 -2.07 13.36
C VAL A 88 -5.14 -3.47 12.97
N GLU A 89 -5.88 -4.51 13.39
CA GLU A 89 -5.52 -5.90 13.12
C GLU A 89 -5.53 -6.22 11.62
N ASP A 90 -6.57 -5.80 10.89
CA ASP A 90 -6.65 -6.02 9.44
C ASP A 90 -5.56 -5.24 8.69
N ALA A 91 -5.29 -3.99 9.12
CA ALA A 91 -4.21 -3.20 8.53
C ALA A 91 -2.85 -3.90 8.72
N ILE A 92 -2.57 -4.41 9.92
CA ILE A 92 -1.35 -5.18 10.21
C ILE A 92 -1.32 -6.48 9.41
N ALA A 93 -2.44 -7.21 9.31
CA ALA A 93 -2.52 -8.44 8.54
C ALA A 93 -2.21 -8.23 7.05
N GLN A 94 -2.79 -7.18 6.44
CA GLN A 94 -2.51 -6.81 5.05
C GLN A 94 -1.02 -6.49 4.84
N GLY A 95 -0.42 -5.71 5.74
CA GLY A 95 1.00 -5.37 5.64
C GLY A 95 1.92 -6.56 5.87
N ARG A 96 1.64 -7.40 6.87
CA ARG A 96 2.43 -8.60 7.16
C ARG A 96 2.43 -9.60 6.00
N ALA A 97 1.29 -9.77 5.33
CA ALA A 97 1.20 -10.61 4.14
C ALA A 97 2.17 -10.14 3.02
N ALA A 98 2.27 -8.84 2.80
CA ALA A 98 3.24 -8.28 1.85
C ALA A 98 4.69 -8.43 2.33
N LEU A 99 4.96 -8.24 3.63
CA LEU A 99 6.29 -8.45 4.21
C LEU A 99 6.78 -9.90 4.07
N MET A 100 5.89 -10.89 4.13
CA MET A 100 6.22 -12.30 3.87
C MET A 100 6.76 -12.52 2.45
N LEU A 101 6.35 -11.68 1.50
CA LEU A 101 6.87 -11.64 0.13
C LEU A 101 8.05 -10.67 -0.04
N SER A 102 8.61 -10.19 1.06
CA SER A 102 9.73 -9.22 1.09
C SER A 102 9.39 -7.84 0.51
N CYS A 103 8.13 -7.43 0.47
CA CYS A 103 7.72 -6.09 0.08
C CYS A 103 7.75 -5.14 1.30
N PRO A 104 8.66 -4.17 1.38
CA PRO A 104 8.78 -3.27 2.54
C PRO A 104 8.03 -1.95 2.36
N SER A 105 7.37 -1.73 1.20
CA SER A 105 6.82 -0.43 0.82
C SER A 105 5.29 -0.44 0.85
N PHE A 106 4.71 0.54 1.53
CA PHE A 106 3.26 0.62 1.76
C PHE A 106 2.69 1.99 1.42
N LEU A 107 1.47 1.98 0.89
CA LEU A 107 0.59 3.15 0.81
C LEU A 107 -0.50 2.96 1.86
N LEU A 108 -0.37 3.62 3.03
CA LEU A 108 -1.22 3.40 4.19
C LEU A 108 -2.32 4.46 4.25
N ALA A 109 -3.57 4.05 4.02
CA ALA A 109 -4.75 4.88 4.18
C ALA A 109 -5.14 5.01 5.67
N PRO A 110 -5.73 6.15 6.09
CA PRO A 110 -6.31 6.27 7.43
C PRO A 110 -7.52 5.33 7.59
N PRO A 111 -7.94 5.03 8.84
CA PRO A 111 -9.19 4.32 9.08
C PRO A 111 -10.35 5.18 8.58
N PHE A 112 -11.22 4.59 7.76
CA PHE A 112 -12.22 5.35 6.99
C PHE A 112 -13.68 5.06 7.36
N TYR A 113 -13.93 4.13 8.27
CA TYR A 113 -15.31 3.79 8.65
C TYR A 113 -15.96 4.92 9.45
N PHE A 114 -15.32 5.36 10.54
CA PHE A 114 -15.74 6.53 11.29
C PHE A 114 -15.19 7.80 10.65
N LYS A 115 -16.08 8.77 10.41
CA LYS A 115 -15.71 10.06 9.79
C LYS A 115 -15.27 11.04 10.87
N THR A 116 -14.39 11.97 10.50
CA THR A 116 -13.87 13.01 11.39
C THR A 116 -13.22 12.53 12.70
N PRO A 117 -12.36 11.50 12.69
CA PRO A 117 -11.54 11.21 13.85
C PRO A 117 -10.59 12.38 14.11
N GLY A 118 -10.33 12.71 15.38
CA GLY A 118 -9.34 13.71 15.74
C GLY A 118 -7.90 13.23 15.52
N ASP A 119 -6.95 14.18 15.45
CA ASP A 119 -5.53 13.88 15.23
C ASP A 119 -4.95 12.92 16.28
N GLU A 120 -5.40 12.95 17.54
CA GLU A 120 -4.97 12.03 18.59
C GLU A 120 -5.37 10.59 18.24
N GLY A 121 -6.63 10.35 17.91
CA GLY A 121 -7.09 9.02 17.52
C GLY A 121 -6.41 8.50 16.25
N LEU A 122 -6.15 9.38 15.28
CA LEU A 122 -5.37 9.02 14.09
C LEU A 122 -3.92 8.69 14.43
N PHE A 123 -3.29 9.48 15.30
CA PHE A 123 -1.93 9.21 15.75
C PHE A 123 -1.82 7.85 16.45
N ASP A 124 -2.76 7.53 17.33
CA ASP A 124 -2.79 6.25 18.04
C ASP A 124 -2.99 5.08 17.07
N TRP A 125 -3.93 5.22 16.12
CA TRP A 125 -4.18 4.20 15.11
C TRP A 125 -2.95 3.95 14.22
N PHE A 126 -2.37 5.01 13.64
CA PHE A 126 -1.18 4.88 12.80
C PHE A 126 0.00 4.30 13.60
N SER A 127 0.19 4.76 14.84
CA SER A 127 1.26 4.26 15.71
C SER A 127 1.12 2.78 16.01
N ALA A 128 -0.10 2.32 16.28
CA ALA A 128 -0.38 0.90 16.51
C ALA A 128 -0.07 0.06 15.25
N VAL A 129 -0.52 0.51 14.07
CA VAL A 129 -0.24 -0.18 12.79
C VAL A 129 1.26 -0.22 12.50
N LEU A 130 1.95 0.93 12.57
CA LEU A 130 3.38 1.01 12.29
C LEU A 130 4.21 0.16 13.26
N THR A 131 3.84 0.14 14.54
CA THR A 131 4.47 -0.73 15.54
C THR A 131 4.24 -2.21 15.22
N GLY A 132 3.00 -2.57 14.86
CA GLY A 132 2.63 -3.94 14.53
C GLY A 132 3.28 -4.49 13.26
N LEU A 133 3.59 -3.62 12.30
CA LEU A 133 4.35 -3.98 11.09
C LEU A 133 5.84 -4.18 11.37
N GLY A 134 6.37 -3.55 12.41
CA GLY A 134 7.77 -3.70 12.81
C GLY A 134 8.76 -3.04 11.83
N SER A 135 10.06 -3.17 12.08
CA SER A 135 11.13 -2.48 11.33
C SER A 135 11.26 -2.89 9.86
N GLN A 136 10.64 -3.98 9.45
CA GLN A 136 10.66 -4.45 8.05
C GLN A 136 9.84 -3.56 7.12
N ALA A 137 8.80 -2.86 7.63
CA ALA A 137 8.07 -1.85 6.88
C ALA A 137 8.89 -0.55 6.83
N SER A 138 9.84 -0.45 5.90
CA SER A 138 10.81 0.64 5.86
C SER A 138 10.41 1.84 5.00
N ASN A 139 9.40 1.70 4.15
CA ASN A 139 8.90 2.77 3.30
C ASN A 139 7.38 2.87 3.45
N VAL A 140 6.90 3.79 4.26
CA VAL A 140 5.47 4.00 4.45
C VAL A 140 5.06 5.38 3.93
N ILE A 141 4.17 5.39 2.96
CA ILE A 141 3.55 6.60 2.42
C ILE A 141 2.19 6.76 3.08
N LEU A 142 1.99 7.84 3.82
CA LEU A 142 0.69 8.18 4.39
C LEU A 142 -0.23 8.67 3.27
N TYR A 143 -1.36 8.00 3.08
CA TYR A 143 -2.26 8.28 1.97
C TYR A 143 -3.32 9.31 2.34
N HIS A 144 -3.06 10.57 2.03
CA HIS A 144 -4.02 11.67 2.21
C HIS A 144 -4.97 11.74 1.01
N ILE A 145 -6.15 11.16 1.14
CA ILE A 145 -7.20 11.17 0.11
C ILE A 145 -8.59 11.40 0.73
N PRO A 146 -8.84 12.57 1.34
CA PRO A 146 -10.08 12.84 2.07
C PRO A 146 -11.32 12.78 1.19
N GLN A 147 -11.20 12.97 -0.12
CA GLN A 147 -12.30 12.84 -1.07
C GLN A 147 -12.91 11.43 -1.10
N VAL A 148 -12.11 10.40 -0.75
CA VAL A 148 -12.53 9.00 -0.72
C VAL A 148 -12.75 8.52 0.70
N THR A 149 -11.79 8.78 1.59
CA THR A 149 -11.83 8.30 2.98
C THR A 149 -12.71 9.13 3.89
N ALA A 150 -13.02 10.40 3.52
CA ALA A 150 -13.59 11.44 4.37
C ALA A 150 -12.77 11.71 5.65
N VAL A 151 -11.49 11.30 5.65
CA VAL A 151 -10.54 11.50 6.75
C VAL A 151 -9.32 12.24 6.20
N GLY A 152 -9.09 13.45 6.68
CA GLY A 152 -7.91 14.25 6.35
C GLY A 152 -6.75 13.94 7.29
N LEU A 153 -5.53 14.14 6.80
CA LEU A 153 -4.32 14.11 7.61
C LEU A 153 -3.80 15.53 7.74
N SER A 154 -3.74 16.06 8.96
CA SER A 154 -3.16 17.38 9.20
C SER A 154 -1.62 17.34 9.08
N VAL A 155 -1.02 18.48 8.75
CA VAL A 155 0.45 18.61 8.72
C VAL A 155 1.05 18.30 10.11
N ALA A 156 0.37 18.72 11.18
CA ALA A 156 0.80 18.47 12.55
C ALA A 156 0.85 16.96 12.87
N LEU A 157 -0.18 16.21 12.45
CA LEU A 157 -0.22 14.77 12.61
C LEU A 157 0.93 14.09 11.84
N VAL A 158 1.13 14.46 10.57
CA VAL A 158 2.21 13.90 9.73
C VAL A 158 3.59 14.17 10.35
N ASP A 159 3.85 15.39 10.81
CA ASP A 159 5.10 15.74 11.48
C ASP A 159 5.33 14.95 12.79
N ARG A 160 4.28 14.78 13.58
CA ARG A 160 4.30 13.98 14.80
C ARG A 160 4.61 12.50 14.52
N LEU A 161 3.96 11.91 13.52
CA LEU A 161 4.21 10.53 13.09
C LEU A 161 5.65 10.36 12.58
N LYS A 162 6.15 11.29 11.77
CA LYS A 162 7.53 11.25 11.29
C LYS A 162 8.56 11.32 12.42
N LYS A 163 8.29 12.11 13.47
CA LYS A 163 9.16 12.19 14.66
C LYS A 163 9.14 10.89 15.47
N ALA A 164 7.97 10.25 15.59
CA ALA A 164 7.81 9.00 16.32
C ALA A 164 8.39 7.79 15.56
N PHE A 165 8.35 7.83 14.21
CA PHE A 165 8.80 6.74 13.32
C PHE A 165 9.76 7.27 12.25
N PRO A 166 10.97 7.74 12.59
CA PRO A 166 11.87 8.45 11.66
C PRO A 166 12.42 7.58 10.52
N SER A 167 12.40 6.26 10.66
CA SER A 167 12.90 5.28 9.69
C SER A 167 11.80 4.66 8.82
N ARG A 168 10.61 5.30 8.77
CA ARG A 168 9.47 4.83 7.98
C ARG A 168 9.21 5.74 6.78
#